data_cf9c165762e9a34b37cbff5e0483de0e
#
_entry.id   cf9c165762e9a34b37cbff5e0483de0e
#
_cell.length_a   1.000
_cell.length_b   1.000
_cell.length_c   1.000
_cell.angle_alpha   90.00
_cell.angle_beta   90.00
_cell.angle_gamma   90.00
#
_symmetry.space_group_name_H-M   'P 1'
#
loop_
_entity.id
_entity.type
_entity.pdbx_description
1 polymer ?
#
loop_
_entity_poly.entity_id
_entity_poly.type
_entity_poly.pdbx_seq_one_letter_code
_entity_poly.pdbx_strand_id
1 'polypeptide(L)'
;MKYQVFFHRGDELTLKTRVMKGHAQLDDSGLHIDGPGGFDIPLGELRQAELFRLHGLGRVIRIEYRQGRLFLAVTRLMIGQFALINFFKTGALHRELVAATAPKS
;
A
#
# COMPACT_ATOMS: atom_id res chain seq x y z
N MET A 1 2.66 13.15 3.28
CA MET A 1 2.09 13.28 1.93
C MET A 1 0.97 12.27 1.74
N LYS A 2 -0.06 12.64 1.01
CA LYS A 2 -1.23 11.79 0.77
C LYS A 2 -1.18 11.26 -0.65
N TYR A 3 -1.30 9.94 -0.81
CA TYR A 3 -1.22 9.28 -2.11
C TYR A 3 -2.56 8.69 -2.51
N GLN A 4 -2.93 8.84 -3.77
CA GLN A 4 -4.04 8.10 -4.33
C GLN A 4 -3.58 6.67 -4.61
N VAL A 5 -4.31 5.68 -4.08
CA VAL A 5 -3.86 4.29 -4.11
C VAL A 5 -4.98 3.34 -4.50
N PHE A 6 -4.60 2.15 -4.97
CA PHE A 6 -5.46 0.98 -4.79
C PHE A 6 -4.88 0.14 -3.64
N PHE A 7 -5.75 -0.62 -2.99
CA PHE A 7 -5.33 -1.49 -1.90
C PHE A 7 -6.20 -2.74 -1.82
N HIS A 8 -5.63 -3.78 -1.23
CA HIS A 8 -6.32 -5.03 -0.97
C HIS A 8 -5.81 -5.64 0.32
N ARG A 9 -6.72 -5.99 1.22
CA ARG A 9 -6.40 -6.69 2.47
C ARG A 9 -6.62 -8.17 2.23
N GLY A 10 -5.56 -8.97 2.34
CA GLY A 10 -5.64 -10.40 2.14
C GLY A 10 -4.28 -11.00 1.91
N ASP A 11 -4.22 -12.33 1.79
CA ASP A 11 -2.96 -13.06 1.70
C ASP A 11 -2.32 -12.99 0.32
N GLU A 12 -3.12 -12.77 -0.72
CA GLU A 12 -2.64 -12.77 -2.09
C GLU A 12 -3.23 -11.63 -2.90
N LEU A 13 -2.46 -11.16 -3.87
CA LEU A 13 -2.92 -10.25 -4.90
C LEU A 13 -2.63 -10.86 -6.27
N THR A 14 -3.66 -11.02 -7.09
CA THR A 14 -3.55 -11.51 -8.45
C THR A 14 -4.21 -10.54 -9.42
N LEU A 15 -4.08 -10.79 -10.71
CA LEU A 15 -4.75 -9.97 -11.72
C LEU A 15 -6.28 -10.04 -11.62
N LYS A 16 -6.81 -11.06 -10.95
CA LYS A 16 -8.24 -11.24 -10.75
C LYS A 16 -8.75 -10.66 -9.44
N THR A 17 -7.84 -10.24 -8.55
CA THR A 17 -8.21 -9.70 -7.25
C THR A 17 -8.92 -8.37 -7.43
N ARG A 18 -10.07 -8.23 -6.78
CA ARG A 18 -10.79 -6.98 -6.76
C ARG A 18 -10.15 -6.04 -5.76
N VAL A 19 -9.67 -4.90 -6.22
CA VAL A 19 -8.99 -3.93 -5.38
C VAL A 19 -9.93 -2.77 -5.03
N MET A 20 -9.65 -2.14 -3.89
CA MET A 20 -10.35 -0.95 -3.46
C MET A 20 -9.51 0.28 -3.81
N LYS A 21 -10.15 1.40 -4.06
CA LYS A 21 -9.44 2.66 -4.26
C LYS A 21 -9.63 3.58 -3.06
N GLY A 22 -8.62 4.37 -2.79
CA GLY A 22 -8.66 5.32 -1.68
C GLY A 22 -7.41 6.17 -1.66
N HIS A 23 -7.09 6.67 -0.49
CA HIS A 23 -5.89 7.47 -0.29
C HIS A 23 -5.11 6.91 0.89
N ALA A 24 -3.79 6.94 0.77
CA ALA A 24 -2.89 6.49 1.83
C ALA A 24 -2.05 7.66 2.32
N GLN A 25 -1.90 7.74 3.63
CA GLN A 25 -1.06 8.74 4.26
C GLN A 25 -0.26 8.08 5.39
N LEU A 26 1.03 8.28 5.40
CA LEU A 26 1.91 7.80 6.47
C LEU A 26 2.35 9.00 7.29
N ASP A 27 2.15 8.91 8.61
CA ASP A 27 2.60 9.94 9.56
C ASP A 27 3.12 9.27 10.83
N ASP A 28 3.37 10.07 11.87
CA ASP A 28 3.93 9.56 13.12
C ASP A 28 3.02 8.59 13.86
N SER A 29 1.72 8.62 13.57
CA SER A 29 0.77 7.71 14.21
C SER A 29 0.61 6.38 13.45
N GLY A 30 0.94 6.35 12.18
CA GLY A 30 0.87 5.12 11.39
C GLY A 30 0.47 5.34 9.95
N LEU A 31 0.02 4.26 9.32
CA LEU A 31 -0.48 4.27 7.95
C LEU A 31 -2.00 4.39 7.96
N HIS A 32 -2.51 5.40 7.31
CA HIS A 32 -3.95 5.68 7.23
C HIS A 32 -4.43 5.46 5.80
N ILE A 33 -5.42 4.58 5.64
CA ILE A 33 -6.08 4.33 4.37
C ILE A 33 -7.50 4.85 4.48
N ASP A 34 -7.87 5.85 3.68
CA ASP A 34 -9.24 6.34 3.65
C ASP A 34 -9.96 5.88 2.37
N GLY A 35 -11.28 5.99 2.36
CA GLY A 35 -12.13 5.51 1.28
C GLY A 35 -12.99 4.33 1.74
N PRO A 36 -13.81 3.74 0.83
CA PRO A 36 -14.61 2.56 1.17
C PRO A 36 -13.71 1.41 1.62
N GLY A 37 -13.96 0.87 2.81
CA GLY A 37 -13.13 -0.16 3.40
C GLY A 37 -11.83 0.35 4.01
N GLY A 38 -11.71 1.66 4.21
CA GLY A 38 -10.51 2.27 4.79
C GLY A 38 -10.28 1.87 6.24
N PHE A 39 -9.03 1.97 6.66
CA PHE A 39 -8.62 1.57 8.00
C PHE A 39 -7.26 2.18 8.34
N ASP A 40 -6.87 2.06 9.61
CA ASP A 40 -5.59 2.58 10.09
C ASP A 40 -4.72 1.44 10.60
N ILE A 41 -3.42 1.55 10.36
CA ILE A 41 -2.42 0.65 10.94
C ILE A 41 -1.51 1.49 11.83
N PRO A 42 -1.58 1.35 13.15
CA PRO A 42 -0.66 2.06 14.05
C PRO A 42 0.79 1.75 13.71
N LEU A 43 1.65 2.75 13.86
CA LEU A 43 3.05 2.63 13.47
C LEU A 43 3.74 1.40 14.09
N GLY A 44 3.45 1.12 15.36
CA GLY A 44 4.02 -0.02 16.07
C GLY A 44 3.53 -1.38 15.58
N GLU A 45 2.48 -1.43 14.77
CA GLU A 45 1.96 -2.68 14.20
C GLU A 45 2.49 -2.97 12.80
N LEU A 46 3.18 -2.01 12.17
CA LEU A 46 3.84 -2.23 10.89
C LEU A 46 5.06 -3.11 11.10
N ARG A 47 5.15 -4.22 10.35
CA ARG A 47 6.23 -5.21 10.49
C ARG A 47 7.23 -5.12 9.36
N GLN A 48 6.73 -5.09 8.12
CA GLN A 48 7.57 -5.16 6.95
C GLN A 48 6.85 -4.56 5.74
N ALA A 49 7.61 -3.92 4.87
CA ALA A 49 7.09 -3.42 3.59
C ALA A 49 8.03 -3.85 2.49
N GLU A 50 7.53 -4.64 1.54
CA GLU A 50 8.29 -5.13 0.40
C GLU A 50 7.73 -4.57 -0.89
N LEU A 51 8.62 -4.10 -1.76
CA LEU A 51 8.27 -3.69 -3.11
C LEU A 51 8.47 -4.87 -4.04
N PHE A 52 7.46 -5.23 -4.80
CA PHE A 52 7.58 -6.30 -5.78
C PHE A 52 6.87 -5.91 -7.06
N ARG A 53 7.18 -6.64 -8.13
CA ARG A 53 6.55 -6.46 -9.42
C ARG A 53 5.47 -7.52 -9.59
N LEU A 54 4.23 -7.07 -9.75
CA LEU A 54 3.13 -7.97 -10.09
C LEU A 54 2.96 -7.94 -11.60
N HIS A 55 3.12 -9.10 -12.24
CA HIS A 55 3.04 -9.22 -13.67
C HIS A 55 1.72 -8.65 -14.21
N GLY A 56 1.82 -7.73 -15.14
CA GLY A 56 0.65 -7.05 -15.72
C GLY A 56 0.14 -5.85 -14.94
N LEU A 57 0.57 -5.63 -13.69
CA LEU A 57 0.15 -4.49 -12.87
C LEU A 57 1.26 -3.49 -12.57
N GLY A 58 2.52 -3.94 -12.56
CA GLY A 58 3.64 -3.08 -12.25
C GLY A 58 4.09 -3.21 -10.79
N ARG A 59 4.49 -2.11 -10.17
CA ARG A 59 5.03 -2.13 -8.80
C ARG A 59 3.93 -2.08 -7.76
N VAL A 60 4.01 -2.99 -6.81
CA VAL A 60 3.07 -3.07 -5.69
C VAL A 60 3.86 -3.23 -4.39
N ILE A 61 3.37 -2.63 -3.32
CA ILE A 61 3.95 -2.76 -1.99
C ILE A 61 3.15 -3.80 -1.22
N ARG A 62 3.84 -4.81 -0.69
CA ARG A 62 3.24 -5.77 0.22
C ARG A 62 3.62 -5.39 1.64
N ILE A 63 2.63 -5.11 2.46
CA ILE A 63 2.82 -4.70 3.85
C ILE A 63 2.39 -5.84 4.75
N GLU A 64 3.32 -6.27 5.61
CA GLU A 64 2.99 -7.19 6.69
C GLU A 64 2.76 -6.36 7.95
N TYR A 65 1.64 -6.57 8.62
CA TYR A 65 1.34 -5.89 9.86
C TYR A 65 0.71 -6.88 10.85
N ARG A 66 0.51 -6.42 12.07
CA ARG A 66 0.10 -7.31 13.16
C ARG A 66 -1.13 -8.16 12.84
N GLN A 67 -2.11 -7.61 12.15
CA GLN A 67 -3.38 -8.29 11.89
C GLN A 67 -3.42 -9.01 10.53
N GLY A 68 -2.38 -8.88 9.71
CA GLY A 68 -2.38 -9.56 8.43
C GLY A 68 -1.50 -8.91 7.38
N ARG A 69 -2.01 -8.91 6.16
CA ARG A 69 -1.27 -8.46 4.97
C ARG A 69 -2.10 -7.48 4.17
N LEU A 70 -1.44 -6.45 3.66
CA LEU A 70 -2.04 -5.42 2.82
C LEU A 70 -1.20 -5.26 1.57
N PHE A 71 -1.87 -5.18 0.42
CA PHE A 71 -1.25 -4.83 -0.85
C PHE A 71 -1.65 -3.40 -1.21
N LEU A 72 -0.69 -2.61 -1.67
CA LEU A 72 -0.87 -1.18 -1.86
C LEU A 72 -0.04 -0.69 -3.03
N ALA A 73 -0.63 0.11 -3.90
CA ALA A 73 0.13 0.77 -4.97
C ALA A 73 -0.41 2.17 -5.20
N VAL A 74 0.50 3.12 -5.43
CA VAL A 74 0.10 4.48 -5.79
C VAL A 74 -0.34 4.49 -7.25
N THR A 75 -1.52 5.05 -7.51
CA THR A 75 -2.10 5.07 -8.83
C THR A 75 -2.01 6.46 -9.45
N ARG A 76 -1.90 6.50 -10.78
CA ARG A 76 -2.06 7.74 -11.55
C ARG A 76 -3.53 7.95 -11.90
N LEU A 77 -4.21 6.86 -12.25
CA LEU A 77 -5.60 6.87 -12.67
C LEU A 77 -6.18 5.50 -12.41
N MET A 78 -7.42 5.45 -11.96
CA MET A 78 -8.14 4.21 -11.79
C MET A 78 -9.54 4.34 -12.36
N ILE A 79 -9.87 3.47 -13.33
CA ILE A 79 -11.19 3.41 -13.96
C ILE A 79 -11.74 2.02 -13.71
N GLY A 80 -12.79 1.93 -12.87
CA GLY A 80 -13.30 0.64 -12.43
C GLY A 80 -12.23 -0.16 -11.72
N GLN A 81 -11.89 -1.34 -12.24
CA GLN A 81 -10.81 -2.18 -11.69
C GLN A 81 -9.49 -2.03 -12.47
N PHE A 82 -9.45 -1.13 -13.45
CA PHE A 82 -8.25 -0.88 -14.23
C PHE A 82 -7.46 0.27 -13.62
N ALA A 83 -6.21 0.00 -13.24
CA ALA A 83 -5.36 0.99 -12.58
C ALA A 83 -4.07 1.21 -13.36
N LEU A 84 -3.71 2.49 -13.53
CA LEU A 84 -2.40 2.88 -14.01
C LEU A 84 -1.53 3.21 -12.80
N ILE A 85 -0.49 2.44 -12.59
CA ILE A 85 0.37 2.56 -11.41
C ILE A 85 1.43 3.64 -11.64
N ASN A 86 1.62 4.47 -10.61
CA ASN A 86 2.70 5.44 -10.59
C ASN A 86 3.93 4.78 -9.97
N PHE A 87 4.87 4.35 -10.81
CA PHE A 87 6.08 3.65 -10.38
C PHE A 87 6.91 4.47 -9.41
N PHE A 88 7.12 5.75 -9.71
CA PHE A 88 8.00 6.60 -8.89
C PHE A 88 7.39 6.87 -7.52
N LYS A 89 6.10 7.20 -7.47
CA LYS A 89 5.42 7.47 -6.21
C LYS A 89 5.21 6.20 -5.39
N THR A 90 4.99 5.05 -6.04
CA THR A 90 4.94 3.78 -5.32
C THR A 90 6.29 3.49 -4.66
N GLY A 91 7.38 3.69 -5.39
CA GLY A 91 8.72 3.56 -4.82
C GLY A 91 9.00 4.54 -3.69
N ALA A 92 8.52 5.79 -3.81
CA ALA A 92 8.67 6.79 -2.76
C ALA A 92 7.92 6.38 -1.49
N LEU A 93 6.67 5.94 -1.62
CA LEU A 93 5.88 5.47 -0.49
C LEU A 93 6.53 4.25 0.15
N HIS A 94 7.05 3.33 -0.66
CA HIS A 94 7.77 2.16 -0.15
C HIS A 94 8.97 2.58 0.72
N ARG A 95 9.75 3.55 0.28
CA ARG A 95 10.90 4.04 1.06
C ARG A 95 10.46 4.64 2.39
N GLU A 96 9.36 5.40 2.40
CA GLU A 96 8.81 5.94 3.63
C GLU A 96 8.37 4.82 4.59
N LEU A 97 7.71 3.78 4.05
CA LEU A 97 7.26 2.65 4.86
C LEU A 97 8.42 1.84 5.41
N VAL A 98 9.47 1.63 4.62
CA VAL A 98 10.67 0.92 5.08
C VAL A 98 11.33 1.70 6.21
N ALA A 99 11.43 3.01 6.08
CA ALA A 99 12.00 3.85 7.14
C ALA A 99 11.16 3.76 8.42
N ALA A 100 9.83 3.70 8.29
CA ALA A 100 8.93 3.61 9.44
C ALA A 100 8.98 2.24 10.12
N THR A 101 9.31 1.17 9.38
CA THR A 101 9.38 -0.19 9.92
C THR A 101 10.78 -0.60 10.34
N ALA A 102 11.80 0.22 10.03
CA ALA A 102 13.19 -0.10 10.37
C ALA A 102 13.36 -0.19 11.89
N PRO A 103 14.13 -1.18 12.37
CA PRO A 103 14.40 -1.27 13.81
C PRO A 103 15.14 -0.01 14.26
N LYS A 104 14.71 0.52 15.39
CA LYS A 104 15.42 1.63 16.01
C LYS A 104 16.69 1.10 16.66
N SER A 105 17.80 1.60 16.20
CA SER A 105 19.10 1.27 16.79
C SER A 105 19.48 2.30 17.84
#